data_e0ada5bcb7f6915f15d98fce1801289f
#
_entry.id   e0ada5bcb7f6915f15d98fce1801289f
#
_cell.length_a   1.000
_cell.length_b   1.000
_cell.length_c   1.000
_cell.angle_alpha   90.00
_cell.angle_beta   90.00
_cell.angle_gamma   90.00
#
_symmetry.space_group_name_H-M   'P 1'
#
loop_
_entity.id
_entity.type
_entity.pdbx_description
1 polymer ?
#
loop_
_entity_poly.entity_id
_entity_poly.type
_entity_poly.pdbx_seq_one_letter_code
_entity_poly.pdbx_strand_id
1 'polypeptide(L)'
;MVYDVTMLKAFYASYKGKMEHVRAILQRPLTLAEKILYTHLFDEKGVKDYKRGEDYVNFRPDRVAMQDATAQMALLQFMNAGREQVAVPSTVHCDHLIQAYRGAREDIATATKTNEEVYDFLRDVSSRYGIGFWQPGAGIIHQVVLENYAFPGGMMVGTDSHTPNAGGLGMVAIGVGGADAVDVMTGMEWELKMPRLIGVHLKGELSGWAAPKDVILKLAGILTVKGGTNAIIEYFGPGTASLSATGKATICNMGAEVGATTSLFPYDDRMATYLKATGREEVAEMADSVAGDLRADADIMIAPEKYYDRVIEIDLSRLEPYINGPFTPDAATPISEFAEKVLVNGYPRKMEVGLIGSCTNSSYQDLSRAVSLARQVEEKHLKVAAPLIVNPGSERIRATAERDGMIGTFEKVGATIMANACGPCIGQWKRETDNPTRKNSIVTSFNRNFAKRADGNPNTHAFVASPEVVLALTIAGDLCFNPLKDALINQEGEKVKLRVPEGDELPSTGFTQGNPGYLAPAGAQVEIKVNPESQRLQLLAPFPAWDGKDFTDMPLLIKAQGKCTTCLLYTSP
;
A
#
# COMPACT_ATOMS: atom_id res chain seq x y z
N MET A 1 12.85 -3.82 20.36
CA MET A 1 11.79 -3.15 19.58
C MET A 1 12.17 -3.22 18.12
N VAL A 2 11.21 -3.37 17.24
CA VAL A 2 11.45 -3.49 15.78
C VAL A 2 11.73 -2.13 15.14
N TYR A 3 11.18 -1.04 15.69
CA TYR A 3 11.36 0.33 15.19
C TYR A 3 12.48 1.08 15.92
N ASP A 4 13.09 2.05 15.23
CA ASP A 4 14.20 2.83 15.78
C ASP A 4 13.69 4.00 16.65
N VAL A 5 13.61 3.76 17.97
CA VAL A 5 13.16 4.76 18.95
C VAL A 5 14.11 5.96 19.00
N THR A 6 15.43 5.74 18.85
CA THR A 6 16.42 6.81 18.93
C THR A 6 16.25 7.80 17.79
N MET A 7 16.05 7.30 16.57
CA MET A 7 15.75 8.12 15.40
C MET A 7 14.46 8.94 15.62
N LEU A 8 13.39 8.29 16.09
CA LEU A 8 12.10 8.94 16.31
C LEU A 8 12.18 10.03 17.39
N LYS A 9 12.89 9.79 18.50
CA LYS A 9 13.12 10.81 19.53
C LYS A 9 13.88 12.02 18.98
N ALA A 10 14.91 11.80 18.19
CA ALA A 10 15.66 12.88 17.54
C ALA A 10 14.80 13.64 16.52
N PHE A 11 13.98 12.93 15.74
CA PHE A 11 13.05 13.52 14.78
C PHE A 11 12.08 14.48 15.47
N TYR A 12 11.29 14.01 16.43
CA TYR A 12 10.29 14.84 17.10
C TYR A 12 10.90 15.96 17.95
N ALA A 13 12.07 15.74 18.56
CA ALA A 13 12.78 16.79 19.29
C ALA A 13 13.20 17.97 18.39
N SER A 14 13.55 17.71 17.14
CA SER A 14 13.94 18.73 16.17
C SER A 14 12.76 19.34 15.40
N TYR A 15 11.62 18.66 15.33
CA TYR A 15 10.53 18.99 14.41
C TYR A 15 9.97 20.40 14.62
N LYS A 16 9.72 20.80 15.88
CA LYS A 16 9.20 22.13 16.20
C LYS A 16 10.14 23.24 15.75
N GLY A 17 11.44 23.10 16.02
CA GLY A 17 12.45 24.10 15.61
C GLY A 17 12.56 24.23 14.08
N LYS A 18 12.47 23.09 13.37
CA LYS A 18 12.43 23.09 11.89
C LYS A 18 11.17 23.81 11.38
N MET A 19 10.01 23.56 11.97
CA MET A 19 8.77 24.24 11.59
C MET A 19 8.81 25.75 11.86
N GLU A 20 9.35 26.17 13.00
CA GLU A 20 9.55 27.59 13.32
C GLU A 20 10.45 28.27 12.28
N HIS A 21 11.55 27.61 11.86
CA HIS A 21 12.45 28.10 10.82
C HIS A 21 11.72 28.24 9.46
N VAL A 22 10.99 27.21 9.03
CA VAL A 22 10.21 27.23 7.79
C VAL A 22 9.18 28.37 7.78
N ARG A 23 8.41 28.52 8.88
CA ARG A 23 7.42 29.60 9.02
C ARG A 23 8.02 30.99 8.99
N ALA A 24 9.21 31.18 9.60
CA ALA A 24 9.91 32.46 9.62
C ALA A 24 10.32 32.94 8.21
N ILE A 25 10.62 32.00 7.32
CA ILE A 25 11.04 32.31 5.93
C ILE A 25 9.84 32.44 5.00
N LEU A 26 8.91 31.48 5.02
CA LEU A 26 7.81 31.44 4.04
C LEU A 26 6.69 32.43 4.37
N GLN A 27 6.48 32.78 5.63
CA GLN A 27 5.51 33.77 6.13
C GLN A 27 4.08 33.60 5.53
N ARG A 28 3.66 32.37 5.32
CA ARG A 28 2.33 32.01 4.82
C ARG A 28 1.82 30.72 5.47
N PRO A 29 0.49 30.48 5.44
CA PRO A 29 -0.07 29.19 5.85
C PRO A 29 0.50 28.03 5.01
N LEU A 30 0.66 26.86 5.63
CA LEU A 30 1.23 25.66 5.03
C LEU A 30 0.25 24.50 5.12
N THR A 31 0.14 23.73 4.03
CA THR A 31 -0.54 22.43 4.03
C THR A 31 0.29 21.41 4.82
N LEU A 32 -0.30 20.29 5.20
CA LEU A 32 0.45 19.22 5.88
C LEU A 32 1.58 18.68 4.98
N ALA A 33 1.29 18.45 3.71
CA ALA A 33 2.30 17.99 2.75
C ALA A 33 3.49 18.94 2.68
N GLU A 34 3.26 20.25 2.61
CA GLU A 34 4.33 21.24 2.61
C GLU A 34 5.14 21.21 3.90
N LYS A 35 4.48 21.13 5.07
CA LYS A 35 5.19 21.05 6.36
C LYS A 35 6.17 19.87 6.39
N ILE A 36 5.73 18.70 5.94
CA ILE A 36 6.58 17.51 5.89
C ILE A 36 7.71 17.69 4.86
N LEU A 37 7.41 18.14 3.64
CA LEU A 37 8.43 18.35 2.61
C LEU A 37 9.50 19.37 3.08
N TYR A 38 9.10 20.51 3.60
CA TYR A 38 10.05 21.53 4.05
C TYR A 38 10.88 21.12 5.27
N THR A 39 10.36 20.28 6.16
CA THR A 39 11.14 19.76 7.31
C THR A 39 12.11 18.66 6.93
N HIS A 40 12.00 18.11 5.70
CA HIS A 40 12.89 17.07 5.15
C HIS A 40 13.81 17.57 4.03
N LEU A 41 13.98 18.88 3.87
CA LEU A 41 14.97 19.40 2.93
C LEU A 41 16.36 18.86 3.27
N PHE A 42 17.12 18.43 2.27
CA PHE A 42 18.49 17.94 2.45
C PHE A 42 19.39 19.05 3.00
N ASP A 43 19.29 20.25 2.42
CA ASP A 43 19.89 21.47 2.96
C ASP A 43 18.83 22.27 3.73
N GLU A 44 18.90 22.23 5.05
CA GLU A 44 17.96 22.96 5.92
C GLU A 44 18.05 24.51 5.74
N LYS A 45 19.15 25.03 5.21
CA LYS A 45 19.31 26.47 4.89
C LYS A 45 18.69 26.83 3.54
N GLY A 46 18.36 25.85 2.73
CA GLY A 46 17.78 26.03 1.40
C GLY A 46 16.28 26.34 1.38
N VAL A 47 15.66 26.65 2.53
CA VAL A 47 14.23 26.99 2.59
C VAL A 47 13.96 28.23 1.74
N LYS A 48 13.07 28.09 0.77
CA LYS A 48 12.50 29.16 -0.07
C LYS A 48 11.15 28.73 -0.58
N ASP A 49 10.36 29.64 -1.16
CA ASP A 49 9.08 29.27 -1.77
C ASP A 49 9.32 28.57 -3.11
N TYR A 50 9.39 27.23 -3.08
CA TYR A 50 9.57 26.39 -4.27
C TYR A 50 8.32 26.35 -5.12
N LYS A 51 8.47 26.49 -6.44
CA LYS A 51 7.38 26.41 -7.40
C LYS A 51 6.97 24.97 -7.66
N ARG A 52 5.73 24.64 -7.30
CA ARG A 52 5.15 23.33 -7.52
C ARG A 52 5.07 22.99 -9.01
N GLY A 53 5.48 21.80 -9.38
CA GLY A 53 5.50 21.32 -10.75
C GLY A 53 6.63 21.90 -11.62
N GLU A 54 7.51 22.75 -11.08
CA GLU A 54 8.63 23.37 -11.79
C GLU A 54 9.99 23.06 -11.14
N ASP A 55 10.18 23.43 -9.87
CA ASP A 55 11.46 23.31 -9.18
C ASP A 55 11.78 21.85 -8.81
N TYR A 56 13.05 21.48 -8.91
CA TYR A 56 13.60 20.25 -8.36
C TYR A 56 14.19 20.52 -6.98
N VAL A 57 13.92 19.64 -6.03
CA VAL A 57 14.25 19.83 -4.61
C VAL A 57 14.85 18.54 -4.06
N ASN A 58 15.95 18.70 -3.31
CA ASN A 58 16.64 17.59 -2.67
C ASN A 58 16.12 17.36 -1.26
N PHE A 59 15.73 16.13 -0.98
CA PHE A 59 15.18 15.70 0.30
C PHE A 59 16.07 14.69 1.01
N ARG A 60 15.82 14.52 2.31
CA ARG A 60 16.42 13.50 3.16
C ARG A 60 15.29 12.66 3.78
N PRO A 61 14.87 11.56 3.15
CA PRO A 61 13.92 10.64 3.75
C PRO A 61 14.46 10.00 5.03
N ASP A 62 13.57 9.71 5.98
CA ASP A 62 13.93 9.10 7.27
C ASP A 62 14.22 7.62 7.18
N ARG A 63 13.67 6.92 6.17
CA ARG A 63 13.82 5.47 6.05
C ARG A 63 13.56 4.94 4.65
N VAL A 64 13.99 3.69 4.44
CA VAL A 64 13.75 2.92 3.21
C VAL A 64 13.05 1.59 3.53
N ALA A 65 12.07 1.21 2.72
CA ALA A 65 11.47 -0.13 2.74
C ALA A 65 11.57 -0.78 1.35
N MET A 66 12.02 -2.04 1.29
CA MET A 66 12.22 -2.76 0.03
C MET A 66 11.46 -4.08 0.04
N GLN A 67 10.83 -4.44 -1.07
CA GLN A 67 10.27 -5.77 -1.26
C GLN A 67 11.30 -6.69 -1.95
N ASP A 68 11.16 -8.00 -1.77
CA ASP A 68 12.16 -9.00 -2.11
C ASP A 68 12.51 -9.08 -3.62
N ALA A 69 11.61 -8.77 -4.53
CA ALA A 69 11.90 -8.83 -5.96
C ALA A 69 12.84 -7.68 -6.41
N THR A 70 12.65 -6.47 -5.87
CA THR A 70 13.45 -5.29 -6.23
C THR A 70 14.68 -5.11 -5.33
N ALA A 71 14.64 -5.58 -4.08
CA ALA A 71 15.75 -5.50 -3.14
C ALA A 71 17.01 -6.21 -3.64
N GLN A 72 16.89 -7.26 -4.44
CA GLN A 72 18.01 -8.00 -4.99
C GLN A 72 18.99 -7.05 -5.72
N MET A 73 18.47 -6.30 -6.69
CA MET A 73 19.30 -5.36 -7.46
C MET A 73 19.72 -4.15 -6.64
N ALA A 74 18.83 -3.62 -5.79
CA ALA A 74 19.17 -2.48 -4.93
C ALA A 74 20.33 -2.84 -3.98
N LEU A 75 20.30 -4.00 -3.36
CA LEU A 75 21.36 -4.42 -2.44
C LEU A 75 22.68 -4.77 -3.16
N LEU A 76 22.63 -5.39 -4.35
CA LEU A 76 23.82 -5.57 -5.17
C LEU A 76 24.49 -4.23 -5.52
N GLN A 77 23.69 -3.20 -5.83
CA GLN A 77 24.21 -1.85 -6.08
C GLN A 77 24.74 -1.21 -4.79
N PHE A 78 24.03 -1.33 -3.67
CA PHE A 78 24.46 -0.80 -2.38
C PHE A 78 25.82 -1.36 -1.93
N MET A 79 26.06 -2.66 -2.17
CA MET A 79 27.35 -3.30 -1.83
C MET A 79 28.53 -2.60 -2.54
N ASN A 80 28.32 -2.05 -3.74
CA ASN A 80 29.35 -1.30 -4.48
C ASN A 80 29.58 0.13 -3.97
N ALA A 81 28.70 0.67 -3.12
CA ALA A 81 28.84 2.01 -2.58
C ALA A 81 29.94 2.14 -1.51
N GLY A 82 30.53 1.01 -1.06
CA GLY A 82 31.63 1.01 -0.10
C GLY A 82 31.23 1.47 1.31
N ARG A 83 29.94 1.43 1.65
CA ARG A 83 29.46 1.81 2.98
C ARG A 83 29.51 0.61 3.92
N GLU A 84 29.84 0.85 5.18
CA GLU A 84 29.83 -0.20 6.22
C GLU A 84 28.41 -0.54 6.67
N GLN A 85 27.51 0.44 6.70
CA GLN A 85 26.12 0.32 7.07
C GLN A 85 25.25 1.31 6.30
N VAL A 86 23.94 1.07 6.28
CA VAL A 86 22.96 2.03 5.72
C VAL A 86 22.94 3.33 6.54
N ALA A 87 22.76 4.45 5.86
CA ALA A 87 22.71 5.77 6.49
C ALA A 87 21.37 6.08 7.18
N VAL A 88 20.31 5.39 6.78
CA VAL A 88 18.96 5.53 7.33
C VAL A 88 18.38 4.15 7.65
N PRO A 89 17.49 4.03 8.64
CA PRO A 89 16.78 2.79 8.93
C PRO A 89 16.16 2.19 7.67
N SER A 90 16.53 0.95 7.36
CA SER A 90 16.11 0.26 6.13
C SER A 90 15.60 -1.14 6.45
N THR A 91 14.63 -1.62 5.66
CA THR A 91 14.05 -2.96 5.82
C THR A 91 13.83 -3.66 4.49
N VAL A 92 13.97 -4.99 4.50
CA VAL A 92 13.61 -5.89 3.40
C VAL A 92 12.44 -6.77 3.82
N HIS A 93 11.48 -6.97 2.94
CA HIS A 93 10.25 -7.73 3.18
C HIS A 93 10.04 -8.78 2.09
N CYS A 94 9.85 -10.05 2.48
CA CYS A 94 9.72 -11.17 1.54
C CYS A 94 8.24 -11.49 1.29
N ASP A 95 7.58 -10.72 0.43
CA ASP A 95 6.15 -10.83 0.16
C ASP A 95 5.78 -10.92 -1.34
N HIS A 96 6.72 -10.75 -2.27
CA HIS A 96 6.44 -10.77 -3.71
C HIS A 96 6.77 -12.10 -4.40
N LEU A 97 7.64 -12.93 -3.84
CA LEU A 97 8.08 -14.18 -4.46
C LEU A 97 7.28 -15.42 -4.01
N ILE A 98 6.13 -15.21 -3.36
CA ILE A 98 5.24 -16.28 -2.90
C ILE A 98 4.08 -16.41 -3.87
N GLN A 99 4.01 -17.54 -4.60
CA GLN A 99 2.89 -17.83 -5.49
C GLN A 99 1.71 -18.43 -4.72
N ALA A 100 0.54 -17.80 -4.82
CA ALA A 100 -0.70 -18.30 -4.26
C ALA A 100 -1.23 -19.47 -5.12
N TYR A 101 -1.46 -20.62 -4.50
CA TYR A 101 -1.99 -21.81 -5.17
C TYR A 101 -2.82 -22.70 -4.26
N ARG A 102 -2.20 -23.27 -3.21
CA ARG A 102 -2.85 -24.30 -2.38
C ARG A 102 -3.26 -23.81 -0.99
N GLY A 103 -2.71 -22.70 -0.54
CA GLY A 103 -2.92 -22.13 0.78
C GLY A 103 -1.61 -21.81 1.50
N ALA A 104 -1.70 -21.03 2.56
CA ALA A 104 -0.58 -20.37 3.21
C ALA A 104 0.61 -21.29 3.49
N ARG A 105 0.38 -22.43 4.14
CA ARG A 105 1.45 -23.33 4.59
C ARG A 105 2.26 -23.93 3.43
N GLU A 106 1.57 -24.46 2.43
CA GLU A 106 2.22 -25.13 1.29
C GLU A 106 2.90 -24.12 0.37
N ASP A 107 2.26 -22.97 0.15
CA ASP A 107 2.75 -21.91 -0.72
C ASP A 107 4.03 -21.28 -0.15
N ILE A 108 4.08 -20.99 1.15
CA ILE A 108 5.29 -20.48 1.84
C ILE A 108 6.43 -21.52 1.77
N ALA A 109 6.15 -22.79 2.06
CA ALA A 109 7.18 -23.84 2.01
C ALA A 109 7.76 -24.00 0.60
N THR A 110 6.89 -23.95 -0.42
CA THR A 110 7.30 -24.01 -1.83
C THR A 110 8.15 -22.80 -2.20
N ALA A 111 7.71 -21.58 -1.86
CA ALA A 111 8.43 -20.36 -2.13
C ALA A 111 9.81 -20.31 -1.46
N THR A 112 9.89 -20.73 -0.19
CA THR A 112 11.15 -20.78 0.56
C THR A 112 12.16 -21.68 -0.12
N LYS A 113 11.74 -22.86 -0.58
CA LYS A 113 12.62 -23.79 -1.28
C LYS A 113 13.01 -23.29 -2.69
N THR A 114 12.05 -22.75 -3.43
CA THR A 114 12.28 -22.30 -4.83
C THR A 114 13.16 -21.06 -4.90
N ASN A 115 13.06 -20.16 -3.91
CA ASN A 115 13.79 -18.90 -3.86
C ASN A 115 14.87 -18.89 -2.76
N GLU A 116 15.36 -20.05 -2.31
CA GLU A 116 16.34 -20.18 -1.23
C GLU A 116 17.56 -19.27 -1.44
N GLU A 117 18.16 -19.32 -2.63
CA GLU A 117 19.30 -18.48 -3.00
C GLU A 117 19.03 -16.97 -2.78
N VAL A 118 17.85 -16.51 -3.16
CA VAL A 118 17.47 -15.10 -3.04
C VAL A 118 17.22 -14.72 -1.59
N TYR A 119 16.47 -15.55 -0.86
CA TYR A 119 16.16 -15.25 0.54
C TYR A 119 17.40 -15.29 1.41
N ASP A 120 18.32 -16.22 1.16
CA ASP A 120 19.61 -16.29 1.85
C ASP A 120 20.48 -15.06 1.57
N PHE A 121 20.59 -14.66 0.31
CA PHE A 121 21.30 -13.44 -0.08
C PHE A 121 20.69 -12.20 0.59
N LEU A 122 19.38 -12.01 0.52
CA LEU A 122 18.70 -10.85 1.12
C LEU A 122 18.87 -10.83 2.65
N ARG A 123 18.78 -11.97 3.32
CA ARG A 123 19.02 -12.11 4.76
C ARG A 123 20.44 -11.72 5.13
N ASP A 124 21.43 -12.27 4.43
CA ASP A 124 22.85 -12.11 4.78
C ASP A 124 23.31 -10.67 4.51
N VAL A 125 22.93 -10.08 3.37
CA VAL A 125 23.21 -8.67 3.06
C VAL A 125 22.51 -7.75 4.07
N SER A 126 21.23 -7.99 4.35
CA SER A 126 20.49 -7.21 5.35
C SER A 126 21.17 -7.27 6.72
N SER A 127 21.52 -8.47 7.16
CA SER A 127 22.19 -8.70 8.44
C SER A 127 23.54 -7.99 8.53
N ARG A 128 24.33 -7.97 7.46
CA ARG A 128 25.66 -7.34 7.42
C ARG A 128 25.59 -5.81 7.47
N TYR A 129 24.65 -5.22 6.76
CA TYR A 129 24.62 -3.76 6.56
C TYR A 129 23.64 -3.00 7.45
N GLY A 130 23.11 -3.65 8.50
CA GLY A 130 22.24 -2.98 9.47
C GLY A 130 20.79 -2.83 9.01
N ILE A 131 20.34 -3.67 8.06
CA ILE A 131 19.00 -3.68 7.50
C ILE A 131 18.14 -4.72 8.22
N GLY A 132 16.92 -4.34 8.63
CA GLY A 132 15.95 -5.28 9.19
C GLY A 132 15.39 -6.22 8.11
N PHE A 133 15.25 -7.51 8.42
CA PHE A 133 14.79 -8.52 7.46
C PHE A 133 13.50 -9.19 7.92
N TRP A 134 12.46 -9.13 7.07
CA TRP A 134 11.19 -9.79 7.29
C TRP A 134 11.06 -11.00 6.37
N GLN A 135 10.97 -12.19 6.99
CA GLN A 135 10.98 -13.49 6.33
C GLN A 135 9.71 -13.73 5.49
N PRO A 136 9.74 -14.70 4.55
CA PRO A 136 8.54 -15.13 3.83
C PRO A 136 7.42 -15.53 4.79
N GLY A 137 6.21 -14.99 4.56
CA GLY A 137 5.04 -15.20 5.41
C GLY A 137 4.88 -14.24 6.58
N ALA A 138 5.87 -13.37 6.84
CA ALA A 138 5.77 -12.35 7.89
C ALA A 138 4.64 -11.33 7.63
N GLY A 139 4.41 -10.99 6.37
CA GLY A 139 3.35 -10.08 5.97
C GLY A 139 3.67 -9.30 4.70
N ILE A 140 2.64 -8.66 4.18
CA ILE A 140 2.74 -7.75 3.04
C ILE A 140 3.49 -6.49 3.49
N ILE A 141 4.51 -6.08 2.75
CA ILE A 141 5.40 -4.96 3.10
C ILE A 141 4.65 -3.75 3.68
N HIS A 142 3.57 -3.29 3.04
CA HIS A 142 2.87 -2.07 3.46
C HIS A 142 2.08 -2.24 4.75
N GLN A 143 1.57 -3.43 5.04
CA GLN A 143 0.94 -3.76 6.31
C GLN A 143 1.98 -3.83 7.43
N VAL A 144 3.11 -4.49 7.18
CA VAL A 144 4.22 -4.57 8.14
C VAL A 144 4.79 -3.18 8.43
N VAL A 145 4.94 -2.32 7.41
CA VAL A 145 5.39 -0.93 7.57
C VAL A 145 4.38 -0.13 8.39
N LEU A 146 3.09 -0.24 8.12
CA LEU A 146 2.05 0.47 8.86
C LEU A 146 2.03 0.04 10.34
N GLU A 147 2.17 -1.26 10.61
CA GLU A 147 2.14 -1.82 11.96
C GLU A 147 3.38 -1.52 12.81
N ASN A 148 4.54 -1.27 12.18
CA ASN A 148 5.81 -1.24 12.91
C ASN A 148 6.63 0.03 12.69
N TYR A 149 6.50 0.73 11.56
CA TYR A 149 7.46 1.75 11.17
C TYR A 149 6.88 3.11 10.79
N ALA A 150 5.68 3.15 10.21
CA ALA A 150 5.07 4.42 9.82
C ALA A 150 4.75 5.29 11.05
N PHE A 151 5.01 6.59 10.94
CA PHE A 151 4.80 7.56 12.01
C PHE A 151 4.39 8.92 11.46
N PRO A 152 3.60 9.72 12.20
CA PRO A 152 3.12 11.03 11.75
C PRO A 152 4.24 12.03 11.50
N GLY A 153 4.19 12.71 10.37
CA GLY A 153 5.13 13.77 10.01
C GLY A 153 6.43 13.29 9.34
N GLY A 154 6.67 11.97 9.26
CA GLY A 154 7.87 11.41 8.64
C GLY A 154 7.84 11.39 7.12
N MET A 155 8.99 11.10 6.52
CA MET A 155 9.16 10.89 5.08
C MET A 155 9.87 9.57 4.80
N MET A 156 9.35 8.76 3.89
CA MET A 156 10.00 7.53 3.48
C MET A 156 9.96 7.29 1.98
N VAL A 157 10.91 6.51 1.50
CA VAL A 157 10.86 5.93 0.16
C VAL A 157 10.76 4.41 0.25
N GLY A 158 10.13 3.80 -0.76
CA GLY A 158 10.03 2.34 -0.81
C GLY A 158 10.05 1.82 -2.23
N THR A 159 10.60 0.63 -2.43
CA THR A 159 10.74 0.05 -3.77
C THR A 159 9.45 -0.65 -4.24
N ASP A 160 8.32 -0.16 -3.79
CA ASP A 160 6.99 -0.59 -4.24
C ASP A 160 6.06 0.61 -4.43
N SER A 161 5.20 0.55 -5.45
CA SER A 161 4.28 1.64 -5.82
C SER A 161 3.19 1.92 -4.77
N HIS A 162 2.91 0.99 -3.84
CA HIS A 162 1.92 1.18 -2.78
C HIS A 162 2.54 1.64 -1.44
N THR A 163 3.80 2.07 -1.45
CA THR A 163 4.45 2.76 -0.31
C THR A 163 3.59 3.89 0.29
N PRO A 164 2.78 4.65 -0.51
CA PRO A 164 1.83 5.64 0.01
C PRO A 164 0.83 5.14 1.05
N ASN A 165 0.67 3.84 1.25
CA ASN A 165 -0.11 3.25 2.34
C ASN A 165 0.23 3.85 3.72
N ALA A 166 1.49 4.19 3.97
CA ALA A 166 1.95 4.80 5.21
C ALA A 166 1.40 6.23 5.44
N GLY A 167 0.86 6.87 4.41
CA GLY A 167 0.12 8.14 4.52
C GLY A 167 -1.15 8.03 5.37
N GLY A 168 -1.65 6.81 5.61
CA GLY A 168 -2.71 6.52 6.58
C GLY A 168 -2.32 6.82 8.03
N LEU A 169 -1.03 6.95 8.32
CA LEU A 169 -0.48 7.45 9.58
C LEU A 169 0.21 8.84 9.42
N GLY A 170 -0.16 9.60 8.40
CA GLY A 170 0.32 10.98 8.24
C GLY A 170 1.78 11.11 7.77
N MET A 171 2.28 10.15 7.01
CA MET A 171 3.65 10.11 6.49
C MET A 171 3.67 10.45 4.99
N VAL A 172 4.64 11.22 4.53
CA VAL A 172 4.95 11.35 3.09
C VAL A 172 5.76 10.13 2.68
N ALA A 173 5.09 9.17 2.05
CA ALA A 173 5.67 7.89 1.69
C ALA A 173 5.57 7.68 0.17
N ILE A 174 6.71 7.49 -0.50
CA ILE A 174 6.79 7.55 -1.96
C ILE A 174 7.39 6.26 -2.51
N GLY A 175 6.71 5.70 -3.53
CA GLY A 175 7.23 4.55 -4.29
C GLY A 175 8.31 5.00 -5.27
N VAL A 176 9.48 4.36 -5.21
CA VAL A 176 10.67 4.71 -6.01
C VAL A 176 11.29 3.48 -6.68
N GLY A 177 12.24 3.71 -7.56
CA GLY A 177 13.09 2.64 -8.12
C GLY A 177 14.18 2.19 -7.15
N GLY A 178 14.83 1.06 -7.48
CA GLY A 178 15.92 0.53 -6.65
C GLY A 178 17.10 1.49 -6.53
N ALA A 179 17.44 2.25 -7.57
CA ALA A 179 18.53 3.23 -7.56
C ALA A 179 18.26 4.35 -6.56
N ASP A 180 17.06 4.93 -6.56
CA ASP A 180 16.67 5.97 -5.58
C ASP A 180 16.77 5.44 -4.13
N ALA A 181 16.36 4.19 -3.91
CA ALA A 181 16.49 3.56 -2.59
C ALA A 181 17.95 3.43 -2.17
N VAL A 182 18.85 3.11 -3.10
CA VAL A 182 20.30 3.03 -2.84
C VAL A 182 20.87 4.41 -2.48
N ASP A 183 20.49 5.47 -3.20
CA ASP A 183 20.93 6.82 -2.91
C ASP A 183 20.57 7.22 -1.47
N VAL A 184 19.32 6.98 -1.06
CA VAL A 184 18.88 7.27 0.32
C VAL A 184 19.61 6.38 1.34
N MET A 185 19.79 5.07 1.06
CA MET A 185 20.52 4.15 1.95
C MET A 185 21.99 4.55 2.12
N THR A 186 22.60 5.17 1.10
CA THR A 186 23.99 5.65 1.17
C THR A 186 24.14 7.03 1.80
N GLY A 187 23.03 7.70 2.11
CA GLY A 187 22.99 9.04 2.72
C GLY A 187 23.14 10.18 1.70
N MET A 188 22.95 9.88 0.42
CA MET A 188 22.90 10.91 -0.64
C MET A 188 21.57 11.65 -0.59
N GLU A 189 21.56 12.82 -1.20
CA GLU A 189 20.32 13.58 -1.42
C GLU A 189 19.41 12.84 -2.41
N TRP A 190 18.11 12.91 -2.15
CA TRP A 190 17.10 12.36 -3.05
C TRP A 190 16.31 13.49 -3.69
N GLU A 191 16.40 13.60 -5.02
CA GLU A 191 15.78 14.66 -5.79
C GLU A 191 14.33 14.33 -6.16
N LEU A 192 13.41 15.26 -5.91
CA LEU A 192 12.03 15.19 -6.35
C LEU A 192 11.60 16.53 -6.94
N LYS A 193 10.88 16.49 -8.06
CA LYS A 193 10.20 17.68 -8.57
C LYS A 193 9.12 18.09 -7.57
N MET A 194 9.16 19.35 -7.06
CA MET A 194 8.21 19.83 -6.05
C MET A 194 6.77 19.53 -6.48
N PRO A 195 6.04 18.64 -5.76
CA PRO A 195 4.76 18.14 -6.23
C PRO A 195 3.67 19.20 -6.20
N ARG A 196 2.73 19.12 -7.13
CA ARG A 196 1.45 19.83 -7.01
C ARG A 196 0.66 19.23 -5.86
N LEU A 197 -0.33 19.96 -5.36
CA LEU A 197 -1.17 19.52 -4.24
C LEU A 197 -2.63 19.42 -4.67
N ILE A 198 -3.22 18.25 -4.48
CA ILE A 198 -4.66 18.02 -4.65
C ILE A 198 -5.25 17.87 -3.25
N GLY A 199 -6.10 18.82 -2.86
CA GLY A 199 -6.84 18.74 -1.60
C GLY A 199 -8.14 17.96 -1.80
N VAL A 200 -8.36 16.93 -0.99
CA VAL A 200 -9.63 16.19 -0.95
C VAL A 200 -10.37 16.50 0.34
N HIS A 201 -11.41 17.30 0.24
CA HIS A 201 -12.23 17.72 1.36
C HIS A 201 -13.28 16.64 1.69
N LEU A 202 -13.13 15.97 2.83
CA LEU A 202 -14.05 14.96 3.32
C LEU A 202 -15.04 15.57 4.31
N LYS A 203 -16.34 15.37 4.05
CA LYS A 203 -17.45 15.80 4.90
C LYS A 203 -18.26 14.60 5.36
N GLY A 204 -18.96 14.73 6.47
CA GLY A 204 -19.83 13.68 7.00
C GLY A 204 -19.10 12.43 7.46
N GLU A 205 -19.81 11.33 7.57
CA GLU A 205 -19.30 10.03 8.06
C GLU A 205 -19.81 8.89 7.19
N LEU A 206 -19.00 7.82 7.07
CA LEU A 206 -19.42 6.59 6.37
C LEU A 206 -20.54 5.90 7.14
N SER A 207 -21.49 5.33 6.40
CA SER A 207 -22.61 4.58 6.97
C SER A 207 -23.02 3.39 6.11
N GLY A 208 -23.72 2.44 6.71
CA GLY A 208 -24.27 1.29 6.01
C GLY A 208 -23.22 0.41 5.37
N TRP A 209 -23.36 0.16 4.08
CA TRP A 209 -22.46 -0.68 3.30
C TRP A 209 -21.21 0.06 2.78
N ALA A 210 -21.18 1.38 2.89
CA ALA A 210 -20.02 2.14 2.44
C ALA A 210 -18.80 1.87 3.33
N ALA A 211 -17.64 1.76 2.70
CA ALA A 211 -16.36 1.47 3.33
C ALA A 211 -15.30 2.51 2.93
N PRO A 212 -14.17 2.65 3.64
CA PRO A 212 -13.07 3.53 3.22
C PRO A 212 -12.62 3.30 1.79
N LYS A 213 -12.67 2.05 1.31
CA LYS A 213 -12.37 1.68 -0.08
C LYS A 213 -13.19 2.48 -1.09
N ASP A 214 -14.47 2.74 -0.80
CA ASP A 214 -15.37 3.42 -1.72
C ASP A 214 -15.00 4.90 -1.93
N VAL A 215 -14.34 5.52 -0.96
CA VAL A 215 -13.79 6.88 -1.09
C VAL A 215 -12.79 6.95 -2.23
N ILE A 216 -11.82 6.04 -2.23
CA ILE A 216 -10.76 6.04 -3.26
C ILE A 216 -11.25 5.48 -4.59
N LEU A 217 -12.19 4.52 -4.59
CA LEU A 217 -12.81 4.04 -5.83
C LEU A 217 -13.57 5.17 -6.54
N LYS A 218 -14.33 5.97 -5.80
CA LYS A 218 -14.98 7.18 -6.34
C LYS A 218 -13.95 8.21 -6.82
N LEU A 219 -12.93 8.48 -6.01
CA LEU A 219 -11.88 9.44 -6.37
C LEU A 219 -11.13 9.01 -7.63
N ALA A 220 -10.88 7.70 -7.81
CA ALA A 220 -10.27 7.16 -9.03
C ALA A 220 -11.12 7.46 -10.28
N GLY A 221 -12.44 7.37 -10.17
CA GLY A 221 -13.36 7.79 -11.25
C GLY A 221 -13.29 9.28 -11.56
N ILE A 222 -13.02 10.14 -10.56
CA ILE A 222 -12.92 11.60 -10.74
C ILE A 222 -11.56 12.01 -11.32
N LEU A 223 -10.47 11.43 -10.83
CA LEU A 223 -9.10 11.78 -11.22
C LEU A 223 -8.63 11.02 -12.46
N THR A 224 -9.17 9.85 -12.73
CA THR A 224 -8.65 8.85 -13.67
C THR A 224 -7.24 8.36 -13.29
N VAL A 225 -6.68 7.41 -14.05
CA VAL A 225 -5.35 6.83 -13.78
C VAL A 225 -4.17 7.80 -13.93
N LYS A 226 -4.40 9.03 -14.39
CA LYS A 226 -3.35 10.04 -14.65
C LYS A 226 -3.58 11.36 -13.93
N GLY A 227 -4.73 11.57 -13.31
CA GLY A 227 -5.10 12.88 -12.74
C GLY A 227 -4.27 13.32 -11.56
N GLY A 228 -3.65 12.38 -10.85
CA GLY A 228 -2.74 12.63 -9.74
C GLY A 228 -1.26 12.73 -10.11
N THR A 229 -0.90 12.63 -11.39
CA THR A 229 0.51 12.61 -11.83
C THR A 229 1.27 13.84 -11.34
N ASN A 230 2.42 13.62 -10.69
CA ASN A 230 3.26 14.64 -10.06
C ASN A 230 2.51 15.49 -9.03
N ALA A 231 1.56 14.90 -8.31
CA ALA A 231 0.84 15.55 -7.23
C ALA A 231 0.81 14.71 -5.96
N ILE A 232 0.74 15.37 -4.83
CA ILE A 232 0.39 14.77 -3.54
C ILE A 232 -1.10 14.98 -3.31
N ILE A 233 -1.81 13.94 -2.91
CA ILE A 233 -3.20 14.02 -2.49
C ILE A 233 -3.23 14.19 -0.97
N GLU A 234 -3.67 15.34 -0.50
CA GLU A 234 -3.86 15.62 0.92
C GLU A 234 -5.33 15.61 1.27
N TYR A 235 -5.72 14.71 2.16
CA TYR A 235 -7.08 14.63 2.67
C TYR A 235 -7.26 15.58 3.84
N PHE A 236 -8.37 16.31 3.87
CA PHE A 236 -8.67 17.28 4.91
C PHE A 236 -10.18 17.40 5.16
N GLY A 237 -10.57 18.15 6.17
CA GLY A 237 -11.96 18.35 6.54
C GLY A 237 -12.44 17.43 7.67
N PRO A 238 -13.66 17.69 8.21
CA PRO A 238 -14.16 17.00 9.40
C PRO A 238 -14.36 15.49 9.18
N GLY A 239 -14.65 15.05 7.97
CA GLY A 239 -14.83 13.63 7.65
C GLY A 239 -13.57 12.77 7.85
N THR A 240 -12.37 13.37 7.89
CA THR A 240 -11.13 12.61 8.13
C THR A 240 -11.11 11.94 9.48
N ALA A 241 -11.67 12.59 10.52
CA ALA A 241 -11.71 12.08 11.89
C ALA A 241 -12.65 10.88 12.06
N SER A 242 -13.59 10.64 11.15
CA SER A 242 -14.50 9.50 11.19
C SER A 242 -13.87 8.20 10.68
N LEU A 243 -12.76 8.29 9.93
CA LEU A 243 -12.07 7.17 9.33
C LEU A 243 -11.02 6.56 10.27
N SER A 244 -10.96 5.23 10.33
CA SER A 244 -9.91 4.51 11.04
C SER A 244 -8.52 4.73 10.42
N ALA A 245 -7.45 4.49 11.16
CA ALA A 245 -6.08 4.55 10.63
C ALA A 245 -5.87 3.57 9.46
N THR A 246 -6.40 2.35 9.55
CA THR A 246 -6.34 1.36 8.47
C THR A 246 -7.20 1.74 7.28
N GLY A 247 -8.36 2.36 7.50
CA GLY A 247 -9.20 2.91 6.44
C GLY A 247 -8.52 4.05 5.68
N LYS A 248 -7.84 4.96 6.40
CA LYS A 248 -6.99 6.00 5.78
C LYS A 248 -5.85 5.39 4.98
N ALA A 249 -5.22 4.33 5.50
CA ALA A 249 -4.17 3.60 4.78
C ALA A 249 -4.69 2.97 3.49
N THR A 250 -5.88 2.36 3.49
CA THR A 250 -6.57 1.87 2.29
C THR A 250 -6.73 2.96 1.23
N ILE A 251 -7.19 4.15 1.64
CA ILE A 251 -7.40 5.29 0.74
C ILE A 251 -6.06 5.76 0.16
N CYS A 252 -5.03 5.95 0.99
CA CYS A 252 -3.69 6.36 0.55
C CYS A 252 -3.03 5.33 -0.36
N ASN A 253 -3.20 4.04 -0.07
CA ASN A 253 -2.66 2.93 -0.85
C ASN A 253 -3.04 3.05 -2.33
N MET A 254 -4.31 3.26 -2.63
CA MET A 254 -4.80 3.37 -4.00
C MET A 254 -4.59 4.74 -4.65
N GLY A 255 -3.96 5.69 -3.97
CA GLY A 255 -3.46 6.92 -4.59
C GLY A 255 -2.47 6.62 -5.73
N ALA A 256 -1.75 5.50 -5.66
CA ALA A 256 -0.91 5.01 -6.75
C ALA A 256 -1.69 4.76 -8.05
N GLU A 257 -2.95 4.35 -7.96
CA GLU A 257 -3.78 4.01 -9.12
C GLU A 257 -4.31 5.24 -9.88
N VAL A 258 -4.22 6.42 -9.29
CA VAL A 258 -4.51 7.70 -9.96
C VAL A 258 -3.23 8.43 -10.38
N GLY A 259 -2.07 7.79 -10.25
CA GLY A 259 -0.76 8.32 -10.63
C GLY A 259 -0.18 9.33 -9.63
N ALA A 260 -0.73 9.43 -8.43
CA ALA A 260 -0.23 10.35 -7.41
C ALA A 260 1.18 9.96 -6.93
N THR A 261 2.00 10.98 -6.66
CA THR A 261 3.32 10.80 -6.03
C THR A 261 3.17 10.15 -4.66
N THR A 262 2.22 10.65 -3.86
CA THR A 262 1.81 10.05 -2.59
C THR A 262 0.44 10.60 -2.17
N SER A 263 -0.08 10.07 -1.06
CA SER A 263 -1.32 10.53 -0.42
C SER A 263 -1.15 10.51 1.09
N LEU A 264 -1.79 11.43 1.81
CA LEU A 264 -1.68 11.45 3.27
C LEU A 264 -2.90 12.08 3.95
N PHE A 265 -3.06 11.73 5.22
CA PHE A 265 -4.06 12.28 6.15
C PHE A 265 -3.40 13.05 7.29
N PRO A 266 -4.09 14.05 7.87
CA PRO A 266 -3.63 14.73 9.07
C PRO A 266 -3.66 13.79 10.28
N TYR A 267 -2.74 14.00 11.22
CA TYR A 267 -2.68 13.26 12.48
C TYR A 267 -3.92 13.52 13.34
N ASP A 268 -4.47 12.45 13.91
CA ASP A 268 -5.65 12.49 14.78
C ASP A 268 -5.65 11.38 15.84
N ASP A 269 -6.69 11.38 16.70
CA ASP A 269 -6.85 10.43 17.81
C ASP A 269 -6.96 8.97 17.34
N ARG A 270 -7.48 8.72 16.13
CA ARG A 270 -7.56 7.35 15.59
C ARG A 270 -6.18 6.82 15.22
N MET A 271 -5.31 7.69 14.69
CA MET A 271 -3.91 7.33 14.45
C MET A 271 -3.17 7.09 15.76
N ALA A 272 -3.38 7.94 16.80
CA ALA A 272 -2.81 7.73 18.12
C ALA A 272 -3.25 6.39 18.73
N THR A 273 -4.54 6.06 18.62
CA THR A 273 -5.11 4.79 19.10
C THR A 273 -4.48 3.59 18.37
N TYR A 274 -4.30 3.67 17.06
CA TYR A 274 -3.66 2.61 16.28
C TYR A 274 -2.18 2.43 16.67
N LEU A 275 -1.45 3.52 16.85
CA LEU A 275 -0.05 3.48 17.31
C LEU A 275 0.05 2.77 18.67
N LYS A 276 -0.81 3.11 19.62
CA LYS A 276 -0.88 2.46 20.94
C LYS A 276 -1.24 0.98 20.83
N ALA A 277 -2.25 0.64 20.04
CA ALA A 277 -2.67 -0.75 19.82
C ALA A 277 -1.58 -1.62 19.17
N THR A 278 -0.69 -1.02 18.37
CA THR A 278 0.46 -1.72 17.74
C THR A 278 1.74 -1.67 18.58
N GLY A 279 1.68 -1.24 19.85
CA GLY A 279 2.80 -1.20 20.78
C GLY A 279 3.77 -0.06 20.57
N ARG A 280 3.29 1.06 20.00
CA ARG A 280 4.07 2.29 19.72
C ARG A 280 3.51 3.49 20.48
N GLU A 281 3.23 3.31 21.77
CA GLU A 281 2.68 4.33 22.65
C GLU A 281 3.59 5.57 22.74
N GLU A 282 4.92 5.35 22.90
CA GLU A 282 5.90 6.45 22.90
C GLU A 282 5.85 7.29 21.61
N VAL A 283 5.56 6.67 20.46
CA VAL A 283 5.44 7.38 19.17
C VAL A 283 4.18 8.26 19.15
N ALA A 284 3.07 7.75 19.70
CA ALA A 284 1.85 8.53 19.83
C ALA A 284 2.06 9.75 20.75
N GLU A 285 2.70 9.56 21.90
CA GLU A 285 3.01 10.64 22.84
C GLU A 285 3.91 11.72 22.20
N MET A 286 4.94 11.31 21.45
CA MET A 286 5.79 12.25 20.73
C MET A 286 5.02 13.02 19.66
N ALA A 287 4.16 12.34 18.88
CA ALA A 287 3.32 12.97 17.86
C ALA A 287 2.30 13.95 18.48
N ASP A 288 1.70 13.58 19.62
CA ASP A 288 0.79 14.45 20.38
C ASP A 288 1.46 15.77 20.77
N SER A 289 2.75 15.75 21.11
CA SER A 289 3.52 16.95 21.49
C SER A 289 3.67 18.00 20.37
N VAL A 290 3.50 17.58 19.12
CA VAL A 290 3.61 18.42 17.92
C VAL A 290 2.36 18.34 17.03
N ALA A 291 1.24 17.85 17.55
CA ALA A 291 0.02 17.58 16.81
C ALA A 291 -0.51 18.76 15.99
N GLY A 292 -0.29 20.01 16.46
CA GLY A 292 -0.65 21.22 15.72
C GLY A 292 0.08 21.39 14.40
N ASP A 293 1.31 20.89 14.30
CA ASP A 293 2.11 20.94 13.07
C ASP A 293 1.94 19.70 12.19
N LEU A 294 1.27 18.66 12.70
CA LEU A 294 0.95 17.43 11.94
C LEU A 294 -0.42 17.50 11.23
N ARG A 295 -0.86 18.70 10.91
CA ARG A 295 -2.07 19.01 10.13
C ARG A 295 -1.89 20.32 9.37
N ALA A 296 -2.72 20.58 8.38
CA ALA A 296 -2.73 21.87 7.67
C ALA A 296 -3.03 23.03 8.62
N ASP A 297 -2.53 24.23 8.30
CA ASP A 297 -2.86 25.43 9.07
C ASP A 297 -4.35 25.79 8.91
N ALA A 298 -4.92 26.44 9.92
CA ALA A 298 -6.36 26.73 9.98
C ALA A 298 -6.89 27.57 8.80
N ASP A 299 -6.08 28.50 8.30
CA ASP A 299 -6.44 29.35 7.16
C ASP A 299 -6.72 28.53 5.88
N ILE A 300 -6.09 27.35 5.73
CA ILE A 300 -6.29 26.45 4.60
C ILE A 300 -7.69 25.86 4.59
N MET A 301 -8.23 25.58 5.79
CA MET A 301 -9.58 25.08 5.93
C MET A 301 -10.65 26.12 5.54
N ILE A 302 -10.32 27.41 5.65
CA ILE A 302 -11.23 28.51 5.34
C ILE A 302 -11.29 28.77 3.82
N ALA A 303 -10.15 28.66 3.14
CA ALA A 303 -10.04 28.97 1.70
C ALA A 303 -9.08 27.99 1.01
N PRO A 304 -9.43 26.70 0.92
CA PRO A 304 -8.54 25.66 0.41
C PRO A 304 -8.09 25.89 -1.04
N GLU A 305 -8.93 26.53 -1.87
CA GLU A 305 -8.63 26.82 -3.27
C GLU A 305 -7.44 27.78 -3.47
N LYS A 306 -7.02 28.48 -2.42
CA LYS A 306 -5.83 29.34 -2.46
C LYS A 306 -4.54 28.57 -2.27
N TYR A 307 -4.62 27.36 -1.68
CA TYR A 307 -3.44 26.60 -1.22
C TYR A 307 -3.25 25.27 -1.94
N TYR A 308 -4.33 24.67 -2.44
CA TYR A 308 -4.27 23.48 -3.28
C TYR A 308 -4.42 23.85 -4.75
N ASP A 309 -3.69 23.15 -5.62
CA ASP A 309 -3.78 23.33 -7.08
C ASP A 309 -5.12 22.83 -7.64
N ARG A 310 -5.77 21.93 -6.89
CA ARG A 310 -7.12 21.42 -7.16
C ARG A 310 -7.78 21.00 -5.84
N VAL A 311 -9.06 21.30 -5.68
CA VAL A 311 -9.89 20.84 -4.56
C VAL A 311 -11.00 19.93 -5.07
N ILE A 312 -11.19 18.80 -4.38
CA ILE A 312 -12.26 17.83 -4.65
C ILE A 312 -13.03 17.62 -3.35
N GLU A 313 -14.35 17.67 -3.41
CA GLU A 313 -15.20 17.42 -2.25
C GLU A 313 -15.86 16.04 -2.34
N ILE A 314 -15.84 15.29 -1.24
CA ILE A 314 -16.56 14.02 -1.09
C ILE A 314 -17.35 14.05 0.23
N ASP A 315 -18.67 13.91 0.11
CA ASP A 315 -19.55 13.74 1.26
C ASP A 315 -19.69 12.25 1.55
N LEU A 316 -19.08 11.82 2.67
CA LEU A 316 -19.08 10.44 3.14
C LEU A 316 -20.49 9.93 3.49
N SER A 317 -21.37 10.82 3.97
CA SER A 317 -22.74 10.46 4.34
C SER A 317 -23.63 10.12 3.14
N ARG A 318 -23.19 10.50 1.95
CA ARG A 318 -23.90 10.24 0.68
C ARG A 318 -23.20 9.19 -0.18
N LEU A 319 -22.13 8.61 0.34
CA LEU A 319 -21.34 7.62 -0.39
C LEU A 319 -22.02 6.26 -0.33
N GLU A 320 -22.25 5.67 -1.49
CA GLU A 320 -22.62 4.26 -1.61
C GLU A 320 -21.39 3.44 -2.05
N PRO A 321 -21.42 2.10 -1.92
CA PRO A 321 -20.36 1.25 -2.44
C PRO A 321 -20.12 1.42 -3.94
N TYR A 322 -18.86 1.33 -4.34
CA TYR A 322 -18.41 1.39 -5.73
C TYR A 322 -17.81 0.07 -6.20
N ILE A 323 -17.99 -0.23 -7.47
CA ILE A 323 -17.30 -1.33 -8.16
C ILE A 323 -16.60 -0.74 -9.38
N ASN A 324 -15.26 -0.84 -9.40
CA ASN A 324 -14.45 -0.29 -10.47
C ASN A 324 -13.97 -1.40 -11.42
N GLY A 325 -14.02 -1.13 -12.71
CA GLY A 325 -13.55 -2.05 -13.74
C GLY A 325 -14.58 -2.41 -14.80
N PRO A 326 -14.25 -3.44 -15.61
CA PRO A 326 -13.01 -4.22 -15.62
C PRO A 326 -11.85 -3.50 -16.34
N PHE A 327 -10.64 -4.07 -16.24
CA PHE A 327 -9.41 -3.70 -16.96
C PHE A 327 -8.77 -2.35 -16.61
N THR A 328 -9.41 -1.51 -15.83
CA THR A 328 -8.87 -0.26 -15.33
C THR A 328 -9.47 0.10 -13.98
N PRO A 329 -8.68 0.61 -13.02
CA PRO A 329 -9.17 0.94 -11.68
C PRO A 329 -10.02 2.22 -11.63
N ASP A 330 -10.05 3.02 -12.69
CA ASP A 330 -10.80 4.28 -12.78
C ASP A 330 -12.19 4.16 -13.44
N ALA A 331 -12.56 2.98 -13.93
CA ALA A 331 -13.91 2.73 -14.45
C ALA A 331 -14.93 2.58 -13.31
N ALA A 332 -15.06 3.61 -12.48
CA ALA A 332 -15.87 3.65 -11.28
C ALA A 332 -17.38 3.59 -11.59
N THR A 333 -18.11 2.78 -10.83
CA THR A 333 -19.58 2.67 -10.95
C THR A 333 -20.16 2.48 -9.55
N PRO A 334 -21.14 3.31 -9.16
CA PRO A 334 -21.87 3.08 -7.92
C PRO A 334 -22.65 1.76 -8.00
N ILE A 335 -22.80 1.07 -6.88
CA ILE A 335 -23.44 -0.25 -6.85
C ILE A 335 -24.89 -0.21 -7.31
N SER A 336 -25.55 0.95 -7.14
CA SER A 336 -26.93 1.17 -7.60
C SER A 336 -27.08 1.07 -9.13
N GLU A 337 -26.02 1.36 -9.90
CA GLU A 337 -25.99 1.36 -11.36
C GLU A 337 -25.22 0.16 -11.95
N PHE A 338 -24.49 -0.59 -11.11
CA PHE A 338 -23.55 -1.60 -11.59
C PHE A 338 -24.20 -2.77 -12.33
N ALA A 339 -25.38 -3.21 -11.89
CA ALA A 339 -26.13 -4.27 -12.57
C ALA A 339 -26.49 -3.90 -14.02
N GLU A 340 -26.92 -2.65 -14.25
CA GLU A 340 -27.20 -2.13 -15.60
C GLU A 340 -25.93 -2.10 -16.45
N LYS A 341 -24.81 -1.62 -15.90
CA LYS A 341 -23.52 -1.60 -16.58
C LYS A 341 -23.07 -3.02 -16.99
N VAL A 342 -23.26 -4.02 -16.14
CA VAL A 342 -22.95 -5.44 -16.46
C VAL A 342 -23.74 -5.91 -17.67
N LEU A 343 -25.04 -5.64 -17.70
CA LEU A 343 -25.95 -6.06 -18.77
C LEU A 343 -25.66 -5.33 -20.09
N VAL A 344 -25.53 -4.00 -20.05
CA VAL A 344 -25.28 -3.18 -21.25
C VAL A 344 -23.95 -3.53 -21.92
N ASN A 345 -22.90 -3.78 -21.14
CA ASN A 345 -21.58 -4.10 -21.69
C ASN A 345 -21.40 -5.60 -21.95
N GLY A 346 -22.36 -6.46 -21.62
CA GLY A 346 -22.27 -7.89 -21.81
C GLY A 346 -21.15 -8.54 -21.00
N TYR A 347 -20.88 -8.05 -19.80
CA TYR A 347 -19.88 -8.65 -18.93
C TYR A 347 -20.36 -10.02 -18.43
N PRO A 348 -19.45 -11.01 -18.24
CA PRO A 348 -19.85 -12.30 -17.69
C PRO A 348 -20.49 -12.12 -16.31
N ARG A 349 -21.80 -12.38 -16.23
CA ARG A 349 -22.59 -12.15 -15.03
C ARG A 349 -22.22 -13.10 -13.89
N LYS A 350 -21.92 -14.38 -14.24
CA LYS A 350 -21.50 -15.38 -13.25
C LYS A 350 -20.17 -14.98 -12.65
N MET A 351 -20.12 -14.90 -11.35
CA MET A 351 -18.90 -14.67 -10.59
C MET A 351 -18.14 -15.99 -10.39
N GLU A 352 -16.87 -16.03 -10.75
CA GLU A 352 -16.04 -17.24 -10.67
C GLU A 352 -15.25 -17.33 -9.36
N VAL A 353 -14.73 -16.21 -8.84
CA VAL A 353 -13.94 -16.17 -7.59
C VAL A 353 -14.06 -14.80 -6.95
N GLY A 354 -14.22 -14.78 -5.62
CA GLY A 354 -14.04 -13.60 -4.78
C GLY A 354 -12.68 -13.62 -4.08
N LEU A 355 -11.97 -12.50 -4.07
CA LEU A 355 -10.67 -12.38 -3.42
C LEU A 355 -10.66 -11.19 -2.46
N ILE A 356 -10.42 -11.47 -1.17
CA ILE A 356 -10.28 -10.46 -0.12
C ILE A 356 -8.82 -10.44 0.33
N GLY A 357 -8.20 -9.25 0.40
CA GLY A 357 -6.84 -9.12 0.85
C GLY A 357 -6.04 -8.06 0.11
N SER A 358 -4.76 -8.36 -0.19
CA SER A 358 -3.76 -7.42 -0.67
C SER A 358 -3.39 -6.38 0.41
N CYS A 359 -2.37 -5.57 0.17
CA CYS A 359 -2.00 -4.47 1.08
C CYS A 359 -3.14 -3.46 1.30
N THR A 360 -4.12 -3.42 0.40
CA THR A 360 -5.20 -2.44 0.42
C THR A 360 -6.28 -2.80 1.45
N ASN A 361 -6.72 -4.06 1.49
CA ASN A 361 -7.83 -4.49 2.33
C ASN A 361 -7.56 -5.85 3.00
N SER A 362 -6.61 -5.87 3.89
CA SER A 362 -6.22 -7.05 4.66
C SER A 362 -5.97 -6.75 6.14
N SER A 363 -6.44 -5.57 6.61
CA SER A 363 -6.37 -5.16 8.00
C SER A 363 -7.32 -5.99 8.88
N TYR A 364 -7.14 -5.91 10.19
CA TYR A 364 -8.07 -6.51 11.15
C TYR A 364 -9.51 -6.02 10.93
N GLN A 365 -9.69 -4.72 10.70
CA GLN A 365 -11.01 -4.14 10.43
C GLN A 365 -11.64 -4.70 9.15
N ASP A 366 -10.88 -4.82 8.07
CA ASP A 366 -11.38 -5.39 6.82
C ASP A 366 -11.88 -6.83 7.01
N LEU A 367 -11.08 -7.65 7.72
CA LEU A 367 -11.45 -9.03 8.03
C LEU A 367 -12.65 -9.11 8.98
N SER A 368 -12.71 -8.23 10.00
CA SER A 368 -13.79 -8.16 10.96
C SER A 368 -15.13 -7.84 10.28
N ARG A 369 -15.16 -6.85 9.40
CA ARG A 369 -16.36 -6.48 8.64
C ARG A 369 -16.77 -7.59 7.66
N ALA A 370 -15.83 -8.18 6.95
CA ALA A 370 -16.11 -9.28 6.03
C ALA A 370 -16.64 -10.53 6.78
N VAL A 371 -16.03 -10.88 7.93
CA VAL A 371 -16.47 -12.05 8.71
C VAL A 371 -17.89 -11.90 9.26
N SER A 372 -18.36 -10.65 9.49
CA SER A 372 -19.75 -10.43 9.91
C SER A 372 -20.77 -10.89 8.86
N LEU A 373 -20.39 -10.79 7.57
CA LEU A 373 -21.21 -11.34 6.47
C LEU A 373 -21.03 -12.86 6.35
N ALA A 374 -19.82 -13.39 6.56
CA ALA A 374 -19.58 -14.82 6.56
C ALA A 374 -20.42 -15.53 7.65
N ARG A 375 -20.55 -14.94 8.85
CA ARG A 375 -21.44 -15.44 9.91
C ARG A 375 -22.91 -15.49 9.47
N GLN A 376 -23.36 -14.52 8.68
CA GLN A 376 -24.73 -14.51 8.16
C GLN A 376 -25.01 -15.65 7.17
N VAL A 377 -23.99 -16.22 6.54
CA VAL A 377 -24.16 -17.42 5.69
C VAL A 377 -24.69 -18.58 6.51
N GLU A 378 -24.11 -18.85 7.67
CA GLU A 378 -24.55 -19.89 8.58
C GLU A 378 -25.93 -19.54 9.21
N GLU A 379 -26.05 -18.35 9.79
CA GLU A 379 -27.28 -17.88 10.45
C GLU A 379 -28.50 -17.88 9.56
N LYS A 380 -28.36 -17.64 8.27
CA LYS A 380 -29.45 -17.51 7.30
C LYS A 380 -29.55 -18.72 6.39
N HIS A 381 -28.83 -19.79 6.68
CA HIS A 381 -28.79 -21.01 5.88
C HIS A 381 -28.52 -20.77 4.40
N LEU A 382 -27.62 -19.80 4.12
CA LEU A 382 -27.18 -19.50 2.76
C LEU A 382 -26.09 -20.47 2.32
N LYS A 383 -25.83 -20.53 1.01
CA LYS A 383 -24.70 -21.22 0.41
C LYS A 383 -23.87 -20.22 -0.36
N VAL A 384 -22.56 -20.22 -0.15
CA VAL A 384 -21.65 -19.42 -0.96
C VAL A 384 -21.59 -20.00 -2.37
N ALA A 385 -21.90 -19.18 -3.38
CA ALA A 385 -22.08 -19.65 -4.75
C ALA A 385 -20.78 -19.69 -5.56
N ALA A 386 -19.73 -18.95 -5.14
CA ALA A 386 -18.43 -18.93 -5.79
C ALA A 386 -17.30 -19.16 -4.79
N PRO A 387 -16.14 -19.70 -5.20
CA PRO A 387 -14.96 -19.80 -4.36
C PRO A 387 -14.55 -18.45 -3.77
N LEU A 388 -14.10 -18.46 -2.52
CA LEU A 388 -13.58 -17.32 -1.79
C LEU A 388 -12.11 -17.55 -1.42
N ILE A 389 -11.28 -16.55 -1.65
CA ILE A 389 -9.89 -16.51 -1.24
C ILE A 389 -9.71 -15.35 -0.27
N VAL A 390 -9.00 -15.58 0.85
CA VAL A 390 -8.71 -14.57 1.86
C VAL A 390 -7.21 -14.53 2.14
N ASN A 391 -6.60 -13.34 2.01
CA ASN A 391 -5.20 -13.09 2.32
C ASN A 391 -5.11 -12.13 3.52
N PRO A 392 -4.74 -12.57 4.72
CA PRO A 392 -4.42 -11.67 5.83
C PRO A 392 -3.21 -10.80 5.52
N GLY A 393 -3.16 -9.59 6.08
CA GLY A 393 -2.12 -8.61 5.75
C GLY A 393 -0.75 -8.89 6.37
N SER A 394 -0.75 -9.50 7.55
CA SER A 394 0.46 -9.82 8.30
C SER A 394 0.24 -11.01 9.22
N GLU A 395 1.33 -11.57 9.74
CA GLU A 395 1.24 -12.65 10.72
C GLU A 395 0.57 -12.18 12.02
N ARG A 396 0.77 -10.91 12.40
CA ARG A 396 0.08 -10.30 13.53
C ARG A 396 -1.45 -10.30 13.31
N ILE A 397 -1.88 -9.85 12.14
CA ILE A 397 -3.31 -9.84 11.79
C ILE A 397 -3.85 -11.25 11.70
N ARG A 398 -3.14 -12.19 11.02
CA ARG A 398 -3.56 -13.58 10.86
C ARG A 398 -3.74 -14.28 12.22
N ALA A 399 -2.73 -14.18 13.10
CA ALA A 399 -2.78 -14.79 14.42
C ALA A 399 -3.88 -14.19 15.31
N THR A 400 -4.11 -12.87 15.19
CA THR A 400 -5.19 -12.20 15.92
C THR A 400 -6.56 -12.63 15.40
N ALA A 401 -6.76 -12.66 14.08
CA ALA A 401 -8.00 -13.11 13.44
C ALA A 401 -8.29 -14.59 13.72
N GLU A 402 -7.25 -15.43 13.83
CA GLU A 402 -7.40 -16.83 14.22
C GLU A 402 -7.87 -16.96 15.68
N ARG A 403 -7.22 -16.25 16.61
CA ARG A 403 -7.63 -16.19 18.03
C ARG A 403 -9.08 -15.73 18.19
N ASP A 404 -9.51 -14.76 17.41
CA ASP A 404 -10.83 -14.16 17.47
C ASP A 404 -11.87 -14.95 16.63
N GLY A 405 -11.49 -16.13 16.11
CA GLY A 405 -12.36 -17.06 15.40
C GLY A 405 -12.76 -16.63 13.99
N MET A 406 -12.14 -15.57 13.43
CA MET A 406 -12.46 -15.09 12.10
C MET A 406 -11.99 -16.05 11.00
N ILE A 407 -10.77 -16.58 11.12
CA ILE A 407 -10.19 -17.54 10.17
C ILE A 407 -11.10 -18.77 10.07
N GLY A 408 -11.44 -19.38 11.21
CA GLY A 408 -12.34 -20.54 11.23
C GLY A 408 -13.74 -20.25 10.65
N THR A 409 -14.23 -19.01 10.78
CA THR A 409 -15.51 -18.61 10.15
C THR A 409 -15.39 -18.53 8.62
N PHE A 410 -14.30 -17.99 8.09
CA PHE A 410 -14.04 -17.99 6.65
C PHE A 410 -13.89 -19.41 6.09
N GLU A 411 -13.16 -20.28 6.79
CA GLU A 411 -13.00 -21.69 6.38
C GLU A 411 -14.33 -22.45 6.37
N LYS A 412 -15.22 -22.23 7.35
CA LYS A 412 -16.56 -22.82 7.39
C LYS A 412 -17.41 -22.46 6.16
N VAL A 413 -17.27 -21.25 5.64
CA VAL A 413 -17.98 -20.84 4.42
C VAL A 413 -17.23 -21.23 3.13
N GLY A 414 -16.17 -22.03 3.23
CA GLY A 414 -15.41 -22.57 2.12
C GLY A 414 -14.30 -21.67 1.59
N ALA A 415 -13.85 -20.68 2.36
CA ALA A 415 -12.74 -19.84 1.96
C ALA A 415 -11.40 -20.58 2.05
N THR A 416 -10.50 -20.30 1.12
CA THR A 416 -9.09 -20.69 1.18
C THR A 416 -8.27 -19.55 1.76
N ILE A 417 -7.55 -19.80 2.85
CA ILE A 417 -6.65 -18.81 3.47
C ILE A 417 -5.28 -18.93 2.83
N MET A 418 -4.84 -17.86 2.19
CA MET A 418 -3.54 -17.77 1.51
C MET A 418 -2.45 -17.18 2.41
N ALA A 419 -1.22 -17.24 1.95
CA ALA A 419 -0.09 -16.62 2.63
C ALA A 419 -0.25 -15.10 2.78
N ASN A 420 0.35 -14.54 3.81
CA ASN A 420 0.43 -13.09 4.05
C ASN A 420 1.40 -12.46 3.05
N ALA A 421 1.00 -12.37 1.79
CA ALA A 421 1.83 -11.98 0.65
C ALA A 421 1.00 -11.29 -0.43
N CYS A 422 1.66 -10.63 -1.38
CA CYS A 422 0.98 -9.95 -2.48
C CYS A 422 0.25 -10.90 -3.42
N GLY A 423 0.77 -12.10 -3.67
CA GLY A 423 0.11 -13.20 -4.36
C GLY A 423 -0.67 -12.79 -5.61
N PRO A 424 -2.00 -13.03 -5.63
CA PRO A 424 -2.83 -12.74 -6.81
C PRO A 424 -2.83 -11.28 -7.24
N CYS A 425 -2.60 -10.34 -6.32
CA CYS A 425 -2.59 -8.90 -6.62
C CYS A 425 -1.49 -8.50 -7.63
N ILE A 426 -0.40 -9.27 -7.66
CA ILE A 426 0.75 -9.02 -8.56
C ILE A 426 0.91 -10.07 -9.65
N GLY A 427 -0.09 -10.93 -9.85
CA GLY A 427 -0.03 -12.00 -10.84
C GLY A 427 0.69 -13.27 -10.37
N GLN A 428 1.05 -13.35 -9.11
CA GLN A 428 1.59 -14.56 -8.46
C GLN A 428 0.43 -15.45 -7.98
N TRP A 429 -0.41 -15.87 -8.92
CA TRP A 429 -1.55 -16.74 -8.67
C TRP A 429 -1.64 -17.86 -9.71
N LYS A 430 -1.52 -19.08 -9.25
CA LYS A 430 -1.77 -20.26 -10.09
C LYS A 430 -3.25 -20.63 -9.98
N ARG A 431 -4.06 -19.99 -10.84
CA ARG A 431 -5.48 -20.28 -10.95
C ARG A 431 -5.72 -21.39 -11.96
N GLU A 432 -6.40 -22.44 -11.53
CA GLU A 432 -6.90 -23.48 -12.44
C GLU A 432 -8.25 -23.05 -13.01
N THR A 433 -8.41 -23.13 -14.34
CA THR A 433 -9.65 -22.82 -15.04
C THR A 433 -9.95 -23.92 -16.05
N ASP A 434 -11.21 -24.36 -16.12
CA ASP A 434 -11.65 -25.41 -17.06
C ASP A 434 -11.54 -24.97 -18.52
N ASN A 435 -11.67 -23.66 -18.78
CA ASN A 435 -11.59 -23.09 -20.11
C ASN A 435 -10.94 -21.69 -20.09
N PRO A 436 -9.64 -21.57 -20.35
CA PRO A 436 -8.91 -20.29 -20.33
C PRO A 436 -9.33 -19.33 -21.47
N THR A 437 -10.02 -19.80 -22.51
CA THR A 437 -10.49 -18.95 -23.62
C THR A 437 -11.86 -18.31 -23.34
N ARG A 438 -12.59 -18.82 -22.34
CA ARG A 438 -13.89 -18.29 -21.96
C ARG A 438 -13.74 -17.01 -21.16
N LYS A 439 -14.51 -15.97 -21.52
CA LYS A 439 -14.63 -14.78 -20.69
C LYS A 439 -15.22 -15.17 -19.34
N ASN A 440 -14.62 -14.65 -18.26
CA ASN A 440 -15.07 -14.91 -16.90
C ASN A 440 -14.90 -13.67 -16.03
N SER A 441 -15.55 -13.60 -14.89
CA SER A 441 -15.51 -12.47 -13.98
C SER A 441 -15.03 -12.87 -12.59
N ILE A 442 -14.15 -12.06 -12.02
CA ILE A 442 -13.70 -12.12 -10.62
C ILE A 442 -13.91 -10.77 -9.96
N VAL A 443 -14.15 -10.75 -8.66
CA VAL A 443 -14.21 -9.51 -7.88
C VAL A 443 -13.18 -9.58 -6.76
N THR A 444 -12.41 -8.51 -6.60
CA THR A 444 -11.31 -8.47 -5.64
C THR A 444 -11.37 -7.19 -4.80
N SER A 445 -10.85 -7.25 -3.57
CA SER A 445 -10.60 -6.06 -2.79
C SER A 445 -9.19 -5.47 -3.02
N PHE A 446 -8.51 -5.91 -4.06
CA PHE A 446 -7.17 -5.47 -4.43
C PHE A 446 -7.16 -4.02 -4.94
N ASN A 447 -6.02 -3.57 -5.42
CA ASN A 447 -5.86 -2.21 -5.92
C ASN A 447 -5.89 -2.13 -7.46
N ARG A 448 -5.46 -3.17 -8.18
CA ARG A 448 -5.30 -3.18 -9.65
C ARG A 448 -6.11 -4.29 -10.31
N ASN A 449 -6.64 -3.97 -11.48
CA ASN A 449 -7.44 -4.90 -12.28
C ASN A 449 -7.14 -4.81 -13.79
N PHE A 450 -5.92 -4.43 -14.16
CA PHE A 450 -5.50 -4.43 -15.56
C PHE A 450 -5.60 -5.83 -16.17
N ALA A 451 -5.75 -5.90 -17.50
CA ALA A 451 -5.80 -7.16 -18.21
C ALA A 451 -4.59 -8.06 -17.84
N LYS A 452 -4.83 -9.34 -17.62
CA LYS A 452 -3.84 -10.34 -17.20
C LYS A 452 -3.24 -10.14 -15.80
N ARG A 453 -3.61 -9.08 -15.07
CA ARG A 453 -2.95 -8.75 -13.80
C ARG A 453 -3.12 -9.79 -12.71
N ALA A 454 -4.30 -10.41 -12.58
CA ALA A 454 -4.59 -11.34 -11.49
C ALA A 454 -4.04 -12.75 -11.76
N ASP A 455 -4.37 -13.34 -12.91
CA ASP A 455 -4.16 -14.76 -13.23
C ASP A 455 -3.47 -15.00 -14.60
N GLY A 456 -2.93 -13.95 -15.21
CA GLY A 456 -2.29 -14.03 -16.54
C GLY A 456 -3.27 -14.18 -17.72
N ASN A 457 -4.57 -14.37 -17.46
CA ASN A 457 -5.57 -14.62 -18.51
C ASN A 457 -6.20 -13.31 -19.01
N PRO A 458 -6.10 -12.97 -20.31
CA PRO A 458 -6.72 -11.77 -20.87
C PRO A 458 -8.26 -11.80 -20.87
N ASN A 459 -8.87 -12.98 -20.71
CA ASN A 459 -10.31 -13.17 -20.69
C ASN A 459 -10.93 -13.02 -19.28
N THR A 460 -10.11 -12.81 -18.26
CA THR A 460 -10.57 -12.55 -16.89
C THR A 460 -10.92 -11.08 -16.73
N HIS A 461 -12.22 -10.80 -16.54
CA HIS A 461 -12.75 -9.49 -16.20
C HIS A 461 -12.63 -9.32 -14.68
N ALA A 462 -11.58 -8.62 -14.24
CA ALA A 462 -11.36 -8.34 -12.83
C ALA A 462 -12.00 -7.02 -12.43
N PHE A 463 -12.81 -7.05 -11.38
CA PHE A 463 -13.43 -5.88 -10.77
C PHE A 463 -12.85 -5.63 -9.38
N VAL A 464 -12.87 -4.38 -8.95
CA VAL A 464 -12.36 -3.96 -7.64
C VAL A 464 -13.50 -3.36 -6.83
N ALA A 465 -13.66 -3.85 -5.59
CA ALA A 465 -14.68 -3.38 -4.64
C ALA A 465 -14.16 -3.49 -3.19
N SER A 466 -14.95 -3.03 -2.22
CA SER A 466 -14.67 -3.26 -0.79
C SER A 466 -14.79 -4.75 -0.43
N PRO A 467 -14.11 -5.23 0.64
CA PRO A 467 -14.21 -6.63 1.08
C PRO A 467 -15.63 -7.11 1.29
N GLU A 468 -16.49 -6.25 1.83
CA GLU A 468 -17.89 -6.53 2.11
C GLU A 468 -18.68 -6.79 0.82
N VAL A 469 -18.46 -5.95 -0.19
CA VAL A 469 -19.09 -6.11 -1.51
C VAL A 469 -18.54 -7.36 -2.20
N VAL A 470 -17.23 -7.60 -2.15
CA VAL A 470 -16.62 -8.84 -2.68
C VAL A 470 -17.31 -10.05 -2.09
N LEU A 471 -17.46 -10.12 -0.76
CA LEU A 471 -18.09 -11.28 -0.11
C LEU A 471 -19.58 -11.40 -0.45
N ALA A 472 -20.32 -10.29 -0.46
CA ALA A 472 -21.75 -10.30 -0.83
C ALA A 472 -21.97 -10.84 -2.25
N LEU A 473 -21.16 -10.39 -3.21
CA LEU A 473 -21.21 -10.91 -4.59
C LEU A 473 -20.75 -12.37 -4.68
N THR A 474 -19.79 -12.80 -3.84
CA THR A 474 -19.33 -14.19 -3.75
C THR A 474 -20.42 -15.11 -3.23
N ILE A 475 -21.16 -14.67 -2.21
CA ILE A 475 -22.32 -15.41 -1.68
C ILE A 475 -23.40 -15.55 -2.77
N ALA A 476 -23.68 -14.46 -3.48
CA ALA A 476 -24.69 -14.46 -4.56
C ALA A 476 -24.24 -15.23 -5.83
N GLY A 477 -22.95 -15.27 -6.13
CA GLY A 477 -22.39 -15.80 -7.38
C GLY A 477 -22.76 -15.00 -8.62
N ASP A 478 -23.20 -13.76 -8.46
CA ASP A 478 -23.82 -12.93 -9.50
C ASP A 478 -23.35 -11.48 -9.40
N LEU A 479 -22.71 -10.96 -10.45
CA LEU A 479 -22.28 -9.58 -10.51
C LEU A 479 -23.42 -8.55 -10.46
N CYS A 480 -24.64 -8.94 -10.84
CA CYS A 480 -25.81 -8.05 -10.82
C CYS A 480 -26.46 -7.93 -9.44
N PHE A 481 -25.99 -8.70 -8.44
CA PHE A 481 -26.55 -8.65 -7.10
C PHE A 481 -26.19 -7.33 -6.39
N ASN A 482 -27.21 -6.66 -5.84
CA ASN A 482 -27.03 -5.44 -5.05
C ASN A 482 -27.43 -5.70 -3.59
N PRO A 483 -26.48 -5.83 -2.65
CA PRO A 483 -26.79 -6.18 -1.27
C PRO A 483 -27.61 -5.13 -0.51
N LEU A 484 -27.72 -3.89 -1.04
CA LEU A 484 -28.53 -2.84 -0.43
C LEU A 484 -30.04 -3.06 -0.64
N LYS A 485 -30.44 -3.76 -1.71
CA LYS A 485 -31.85 -3.89 -2.09
C LYS A 485 -32.29 -5.34 -2.33
N ASP A 486 -31.41 -6.19 -2.84
CA ASP A 486 -31.77 -7.54 -3.28
C ASP A 486 -31.82 -8.54 -2.11
N ALA A 487 -32.53 -9.64 -2.34
CA ALA A 487 -32.58 -10.76 -1.43
C ALA A 487 -32.00 -12.03 -2.09
N LEU A 488 -31.38 -12.86 -1.30
CA LEU A 488 -30.91 -14.20 -1.68
C LEU A 488 -31.95 -15.25 -1.35
N ILE A 489 -31.87 -16.42 -1.99
CA ILE A 489 -32.66 -17.57 -1.65
C ILE A 489 -31.80 -18.49 -0.79
N ASN A 490 -32.28 -18.82 0.42
CA ASN A 490 -31.61 -19.75 1.32
C ASN A 490 -31.86 -21.19 0.95
N GLN A 491 -31.30 -22.14 1.71
CA GLN A 491 -31.41 -23.58 1.44
C GLN A 491 -32.82 -24.10 1.69
N GLU A 492 -33.63 -23.38 2.46
CA GLU A 492 -35.05 -23.67 2.70
C GLU A 492 -35.98 -23.07 1.63
N GLY A 493 -35.45 -22.32 0.66
CA GLY A 493 -36.21 -21.65 -0.38
C GLY A 493 -36.78 -20.28 0.01
N GLU A 494 -36.37 -19.73 1.15
CA GLU A 494 -36.85 -18.45 1.65
C GLU A 494 -36.02 -17.30 1.13
N LYS A 495 -36.65 -16.13 0.95
CA LYS A 495 -36.00 -14.89 0.59
C LYS A 495 -35.39 -14.22 1.84
N VAL A 496 -34.07 -14.10 1.87
CA VAL A 496 -33.33 -13.47 2.97
C VAL A 496 -32.45 -12.32 2.46
N LYS A 497 -32.38 -11.25 3.24
CA LYS A 497 -31.48 -10.13 2.96
C LYS A 497 -30.24 -10.20 3.84
N LEU A 498 -29.09 -9.84 3.28
CA LEU A 498 -27.89 -9.59 4.07
C LEU A 498 -28.06 -8.32 4.90
N ARG A 499 -27.67 -8.39 6.16
CA ARG A 499 -27.58 -7.19 7.04
C ARG A 499 -26.33 -6.39 6.68
N VAL A 500 -26.36 -5.12 7.02
CA VAL A 500 -25.20 -4.23 6.93
C VAL A 500 -24.00 -4.88 7.64
N PRO A 501 -22.80 -4.89 7.00
CA PRO A 501 -21.60 -5.45 7.63
C PRO A 501 -21.15 -4.58 8.82
N GLU A 502 -20.89 -5.23 9.93
CA GLU A 502 -20.36 -4.64 11.15
C GLU A 502 -18.97 -5.23 11.45
N GLY A 503 -18.12 -4.48 12.16
CA GLY A 503 -16.80 -4.98 12.53
C GLY A 503 -16.02 -3.99 13.36
N ASP A 504 -15.11 -4.54 14.16
CA ASP A 504 -14.26 -3.76 15.04
C ASP A 504 -13.07 -3.17 14.27
N GLU A 505 -12.74 -1.93 14.58
CA GLU A 505 -11.56 -1.25 14.03
C GLU A 505 -10.26 -1.92 14.51
N LEU A 506 -10.23 -2.28 15.79
CA LEU A 506 -9.11 -2.90 16.46
C LEU A 506 -9.59 -4.07 17.34
N PRO A 507 -8.74 -5.08 17.57
CA PRO A 507 -9.12 -6.19 18.45
C PRO A 507 -9.30 -5.73 19.89
N SER A 508 -10.44 -6.07 20.50
CA SER A 508 -10.81 -5.64 21.85
C SER A 508 -9.83 -6.08 22.94
N THR A 509 -9.12 -7.18 22.72
CA THR A 509 -8.10 -7.73 23.64
C THR A 509 -6.67 -7.45 23.17
N GLY A 510 -6.48 -6.49 22.25
CA GLY A 510 -5.20 -6.17 21.64
C GLY A 510 -4.74 -7.19 20.59
N PHE A 511 -3.69 -6.84 19.86
CA PHE A 511 -3.10 -7.73 18.86
C PHE A 511 -2.30 -8.87 19.50
N THR A 512 -2.37 -10.05 18.89
CA THR A 512 -1.55 -11.19 19.26
C THR A 512 -0.09 -10.95 18.85
N GLN A 513 0.83 -11.23 19.76
CA GLN A 513 2.26 -11.01 19.52
C GLN A 513 2.92 -12.10 18.65
N GLY A 514 2.31 -13.04 18.06
CA GLY A 514 2.81 -14.09 17.17
C GLY A 514 4.34 -14.12 16.92
N ASN A 515 4.82 -15.03 16.10
CA ASN A 515 6.20 -14.93 15.56
C ASN A 515 6.16 -13.99 14.35
N PRO A 516 6.62 -12.73 14.47
CA PRO A 516 6.49 -11.77 13.38
C PRO A 516 7.37 -12.08 12.17
N GLY A 517 8.29 -13.06 12.26
CA GLY A 517 9.23 -13.38 11.19
C GLY A 517 10.30 -12.29 10.97
N TYR A 518 10.56 -11.45 11.97
CA TYR A 518 11.58 -10.41 11.91
C TYR A 518 12.94 -10.94 12.37
N LEU A 519 13.97 -10.66 11.57
CA LEU A 519 15.37 -10.89 11.93
C LEU A 519 16.10 -9.55 12.04
N ALA A 520 16.67 -9.31 13.23
CA ALA A 520 17.51 -8.14 13.45
C ALA A 520 18.89 -8.32 12.80
N PRO A 521 19.54 -7.25 12.34
CA PRO A 521 20.88 -7.34 11.78
C PRO A 521 21.90 -7.80 12.81
N ALA A 522 22.86 -8.64 12.38
CA ALA A 522 23.94 -9.16 13.23
C ALA A 522 25.27 -8.40 13.08
N GLY A 523 25.43 -7.61 12.00
CA GLY A 523 26.58 -6.73 11.77
C GLY A 523 27.65 -7.28 10.82
N ALA A 524 28.80 -6.63 10.79
CA ALA A 524 29.84 -6.77 9.76
C ALA A 524 30.51 -8.17 9.65
N GLN A 525 30.35 -9.04 10.66
CA GLN A 525 30.90 -10.41 10.65
C GLN A 525 30.15 -11.39 9.74
N VAL A 526 28.99 -11.02 9.21
CA VAL A 526 28.21 -11.87 8.32
C VAL A 526 28.88 -11.96 6.95
N GLU A 527 29.18 -13.17 6.49
CA GLU A 527 29.69 -13.43 5.15
C GLU A 527 28.54 -13.50 4.15
N ILE A 528 28.62 -12.71 3.08
CA ILE A 528 27.65 -12.74 1.99
C ILE A 528 28.14 -13.73 0.93
N LYS A 529 27.33 -14.75 0.64
CA LYS A 529 27.62 -15.76 -0.36
C LYS A 529 26.71 -15.58 -1.56
N VAL A 530 27.33 -15.44 -2.73
CA VAL A 530 26.63 -15.43 -4.01
C VAL A 530 27.24 -16.53 -4.87
N ASN A 531 26.40 -17.42 -5.39
CA ASN A 531 26.87 -18.46 -6.32
C ASN A 531 27.41 -17.79 -7.60
N PRO A 532 28.70 -18.02 -7.99
CA PRO A 532 29.28 -17.44 -9.19
C PRO A 532 28.54 -17.82 -10.50
N GLU A 533 27.82 -18.93 -10.48
CA GLU A 533 27.04 -19.43 -11.63
C GLU A 533 25.55 -19.03 -11.56
N SER A 534 25.18 -18.18 -10.57
CA SER A 534 23.79 -17.74 -10.43
C SER A 534 23.32 -17.04 -11.70
N GLN A 535 22.13 -17.45 -12.17
CA GLN A 535 21.43 -16.80 -13.29
C GLN A 535 20.69 -15.52 -12.83
N ARG A 536 20.56 -15.32 -11.53
CA ARG A 536 19.70 -14.30 -10.93
C ARG A 536 20.49 -13.26 -10.12
N LEU A 537 21.50 -13.69 -9.37
CA LEU A 537 22.32 -12.85 -8.52
C LEU A 537 23.74 -12.76 -9.07
N GLN A 538 24.12 -11.61 -9.59
CA GLN A 538 25.46 -11.39 -10.13
C GLN A 538 26.11 -10.22 -9.38
N LEU A 539 27.24 -10.49 -8.73
CA LEU A 539 28.04 -9.45 -8.10
C LEU A 539 28.50 -8.45 -9.17
N LEU A 540 28.20 -7.18 -8.93
CA LEU A 540 28.60 -6.09 -9.80
C LEU A 540 30.09 -5.78 -9.58
N ALA A 541 30.84 -5.59 -10.67
CA ALA A 541 32.19 -5.06 -10.58
C ALA A 541 32.12 -3.58 -10.17
N PRO A 542 32.92 -3.14 -9.19
CA PRO A 542 33.00 -1.72 -8.84
C PRO A 542 33.37 -0.88 -10.06
N PHE A 543 32.71 0.26 -10.22
CA PHE A 543 33.13 1.23 -11.23
C PHE A 543 34.51 1.81 -10.87
N PRO A 544 35.38 2.08 -11.88
CA PRO A 544 36.62 2.82 -11.62
C PRO A 544 36.30 4.17 -10.99
N ALA A 545 37.14 4.59 -10.05
CA ALA A 545 37.00 5.91 -9.48
C ALA A 545 37.10 6.98 -10.58
N TRP A 546 36.27 8.03 -10.48
CA TRP A 546 36.35 9.16 -11.39
C TRP A 546 37.72 9.82 -11.27
N ASP A 547 38.40 10.08 -12.38
CA ASP A 547 39.74 10.65 -12.46
C ASP A 547 39.76 12.19 -12.39
N GLY A 548 38.61 12.82 -12.14
CA GLY A 548 38.43 14.26 -12.08
C GLY A 548 38.32 14.95 -13.45
N LYS A 549 38.21 14.19 -14.54
CA LYS A 549 38.07 14.72 -15.90
C LYS A 549 36.70 14.44 -16.47
N ASP A 550 36.16 15.43 -17.16
CA ASP A 550 34.89 15.25 -17.88
C ASP A 550 35.05 14.28 -19.07
N PHE A 551 33.97 13.58 -19.40
CA PHE A 551 33.89 12.79 -20.62
C PHE A 551 33.69 13.72 -21.82
N THR A 552 34.76 13.93 -22.60
CA THR A 552 34.73 14.76 -23.80
C THR A 552 34.74 13.90 -25.08
N ASP A 553 34.27 14.48 -26.17
CA ASP A 553 34.31 13.90 -27.52
C ASP A 553 33.64 12.50 -27.62
N MET A 554 32.61 12.25 -26.81
CA MET A 554 31.89 11.00 -26.80
C MET A 554 30.96 10.88 -28.02
N PRO A 555 31.08 9.81 -28.83
CA PRO A 555 30.17 9.60 -29.95
C PRO A 555 28.75 9.28 -29.46
N LEU A 556 27.77 9.95 -30.07
CA LEU A 556 26.37 9.66 -29.79
C LEU A 556 25.97 8.34 -30.47
N LEU A 557 25.70 7.30 -29.69
CA LEU A 557 25.30 5.99 -30.21
C LEU A 557 23.82 5.95 -30.60
N ILE A 558 22.95 6.49 -29.79
CA ILE A 558 21.50 6.44 -29.99
C ILE A 558 20.86 7.76 -29.55
N LYS A 559 19.92 8.25 -30.36
CA LYS A 559 19.03 9.37 -30.01
C LYS A 559 17.60 8.93 -30.21
N ALA A 560 16.84 8.74 -29.13
CA ALA A 560 15.45 8.38 -29.17
C ALA A 560 14.52 9.60 -29.10
N GLN A 561 13.36 9.53 -29.76
CA GLN A 561 12.27 10.48 -29.59
C GLN A 561 11.17 9.83 -28.74
N GLY A 562 10.71 10.53 -27.71
CA GLY A 562 9.68 10.02 -26.81
C GLY A 562 10.20 8.99 -25.81
N LYS A 563 9.28 8.19 -25.25
CA LYS A 563 9.60 7.22 -24.22
C LYS A 563 10.40 6.04 -24.78
N CYS A 564 11.60 5.82 -24.22
CA CYS A 564 12.44 4.67 -24.50
C CYS A 564 12.74 3.90 -23.22
N THR A 565 12.84 2.59 -23.29
CA THR A 565 13.24 1.74 -22.16
C THR A 565 14.61 1.12 -22.41
N THR A 566 15.38 0.89 -21.36
CA THR A 566 16.71 0.26 -21.45
C THR A 566 16.67 -1.15 -22.06
N CYS A 567 15.55 -1.85 -22.00
CA CYS A 567 15.37 -3.13 -22.68
C CYS A 567 15.63 -3.06 -24.19
N LEU A 568 15.32 -1.93 -24.83
CA LEU A 568 15.55 -1.73 -26.27
C LEU A 568 17.03 -1.65 -26.64
N LEU A 569 17.92 -1.38 -25.70
CA LEU A 569 19.37 -1.35 -25.90
C LEU A 569 19.96 -2.77 -25.92
N TYR A 570 19.28 -3.75 -25.36
CA TYR A 570 19.81 -5.08 -25.09
C TYR A 570 19.15 -6.20 -25.88
N THR A 571 17.88 -6.08 -26.20
CA THR A 571 17.06 -7.16 -26.77
C THR A 571 16.54 -6.87 -28.17
N SER A 572 16.99 -5.80 -28.78
CA SER A 572 16.67 -5.59 -30.20
C SER A 572 17.44 -6.61 -31.05
N PRO A 573 16.77 -7.41 -31.90
CA PRO A 573 17.45 -8.37 -32.78
C PRO A 573 18.37 -7.67 -33.77
#